data_39a319f3fa3f52fe7d6c1ceda087fa7f
#
_entry.id   39a319f3fa3f52fe7d6c1ceda087fa7f
#
_cell.length_a   1.000
_cell.length_b   1.000
_cell.length_c   1.000
_cell.angle_alpha   90.00
_cell.angle_beta   90.00
_cell.angle_gamma   90.00
#
_symmetry.space_group_name_H-M   'P 1'
#
loop_
_entity.id
_entity.type
_entity.pdbx_description
1 polymer ?
#
loop_
_entity_poly.entity_id
_entity_poly.type
_entity_poly.pdbx_seq_one_letter_code
_entity_poly.pdbx_strand_id
1 'polypeptide(L)'
;MKKKVVLMLAISVFLATVAFAADSVTVKIGNVLNPDHPWNVALNGFAQDVEKATGGRVLVKIFPSSQLGNEKDLIEGLRMGTVDGGLIGGSSFQSLDPKFGIEELPYAFANHEQAYKAFDGKLGEALFDILGKKGVVGLSWWENGFRHISNSKKPILAPEDLKGLKIRVTPNKMRLDTFNALGASPMPIPFGELYSALQQGVVDAQENPLAIFFSNGFSEVQKNLSLTSHIWTSAILCVNKDIWKKISDADRKVVLESAAKWRDEERKMIRASDDELVAKIREKGVDVRTVDTTAFRAAVKSVWKAYESVFGKDLLDLVEEAGK
;
A
#
# COMPACT_ATOMS: atom_id res chain seq x y z
N MET A 1 -63.43 -56.18 34.36
CA MET A 1 -62.40 -55.19 34.79
C MET A 1 -61.64 -54.77 33.60
N LYS A 2 -61.90 -53.60 33.02
CA LYS A 2 -61.26 -53.03 31.81
C LYS A 2 -60.28 -51.96 32.24
N LYS A 3 -58.93 -52.20 32.07
CA LYS A 3 -57.88 -51.18 32.30
C LYS A 3 -57.85 -50.25 31.10
N LYS A 4 -58.09 -48.96 31.29
CA LYS A 4 -57.88 -47.92 30.30
C LYS A 4 -56.40 -47.53 30.36
N VAL A 5 -55.69 -47.73 29.26
CA VAL A 5 -54.34 -47.19 29.03
C VAL A 5 -54.49 -45.79 28.46
N VAL A 6 -54.03 -44.77 29.18
CA VAL A 6 -53.97 -43.39 28.70
C VAL A 6 -52.61 -43.21 28.06
N LEU A 7 -52.57 -43.04 26.73
CA LEU A 7 -51.38 -42.75 25.95
C LEU A 7 -51.18 -41.21 25.95
N MET A 8 -50.22 -40.72 26.71
CA MET A 8 -49.76 -39.32 26.65
C MET A 8 -48.83 -39.13 25.42
N LEU A 9 -49.35 -38.42 24.40
CA LEU A 9 -48.54 -38.03 23.27
C LEU A 9 -47.79 -36.75 23.64
N ALA A 10 -46.49 -36.82 23.90
CA ALA A 10 -45.61 -35.66 24.07
C ALA A 10 -45.25 -35.11 22.70
N ILE A 11 -45.87 -33.99 22.33
CA ILE A 11 -45.55 -33.21 21.12
C ILE A 11 -44.32 -32.37 21.45
N SER A 12 -43.12 -32.86 21.06
CA SER A 12 -41.88 -32.06 21.07
C SER A 12 -41.92 -31.11 19.92
N VAL A 13 -42.22 -29.82 20.19
CA VAL A 13 -42.09 -28.73 19.21
C VAL A 13 -40.60 -28.47 19.04
N PHE A 14 -40.03 -29.01 17.97
CA PHE A 14 -38.68 -28.67 17.52
C PHE A 14 -38.78 -27.31 16.85
N LEU A 15 -38.49 -26.21 17.57
CA LEU A 15 -38.25 -24.91 16.99
C LEU A 15 -36.96 -25.01 16.16
N ALA A 16 -37.11 -25.37 14.89
CA ALA A 16 -36.06 -25.18 13.91
C ALA A 16 -35.86 -23.65 13.75
N THR A 17 -34.86 -23.11 14.41
CA THR A 17 -34.35 -21.77 14.08
C THR A 17 -33.82 -21.86 12.65
N VAL A 18 -34.66 -21.43 11.69
CA VAL A 18 -34.22 -21.15 10.33
C VAL A 18 -33.26 -19.97 10.48
N ALA A 19 -31.97 -20.27 10.59
CA ALA A 19 -30.94 -19.26 10.40
C ALA A 19 -31.10 -18.81 8.95
N PHE A 20 -31.74 -17.66 8.73
CA PHE A 20 -31.65 -16.96 7.46
C PHE A 20 -30.15 -16.73 7.24
N ALA A 21 -29.56 -17.48 6.30
CA ALA A 21 -28.26 -17.14 5.76
C ALA A 21 -28.41 -15.72 5.20
N ALA A 22 -27.99 -14.72 5.97
CA ALA A 22 -27.89 -13.38 5.44
C ALA A 22 -27.00 -13.45 4.20
N ASP A 23 -27.46 -12.88 3.08
CA ASP A 23 -26.68 -12.84 1.84
C ASP A 23 -25.28 -12.30 2.16
N SER A 24 -24.25 -13.13 1.97
CA SER A 24 -22.88 -12.74 2.25
C SER A 24 -22.38 -11.79 1.17
N VAL A 25 -21.68 -10.73 1.61
CA VAL A 25 -20.99 -9.80 0.71
C VAL A 25 -19.55 -10.26 0.55
N THR A 26 -19.17 -10.68 -0.65
CA THR A 26 -17.77 -10.99 -0.97
C THR A 26 -17.08 -9.74 -1.52
N VAL A 27 -15.94 -9.37 -0.93
CA VAL A 27 -15.07 -8.26 -1.34
C VAL A 27 -13.76 -8.82 -1.87
N LYS A 28 -13.48 -8.64 -3.14
CA LYS A 28 -12.22 -9.03 -3.78
C LYS A 28 -11.23 -7.88 -3.67
N ILE A 29 -10.09 -8.10 -3.00
CA ILE A 29 -9.04 -7.10 -2.80
C ILE A 29 -7.84 -7.47 -3.66
N GLY A 30 -7.49 -6.61 -4.62
CA GLY A 30 -6.30 -6.75 -5.46
C GLY A 30 -5.11 -5.95 -4.94
N ASN A 31 -3.90 -6.45 -5.20
CA ASN A 31 -2.65 -5.70 -5.07
C ASN A 31 -1.57 -6.26 -5.99
N VAL A 32 -0.46 -5.52 -6.14
CA VAL A 32 0.59 -5.86 -7.10
C VAL A 32 1.74 -6.66 -6.49
N LEU A 33 1.77 -6.84 -5.16
CA LEU A 33 2.90 -7.44 -4.44
C LEU A 33 2.75 -8.96 -4.30
N ASN A 34 3.88 -9.64 -4.11
CA ASN A 34 3.94 -11.09 -3.96
C ASN A 34 3.27 -11.57 -2.64
N PRO A 35 2.79 -12.83 -2.59
CA PRO A 35 2.12 -13.37 -1.41
C PRO A 35 2.91 -13.27 -0.10
N ASP A 36 4.24 -13.35 -0.15
CA ASP A 36 5.13 -13.31 1.01
C ASP A 36 5.39 -11.89 1.53
N HIS A 37 4.94 -10.86 0.82
CA HIS A 37 5.10 -9.48 1.27
C HIS A 37 4.22 -9.21 2.50
N PRO A 38 4.67 -8.40 3.49
CA PRO A 38 3.91 -8.05 4.69
C PRO A 38 2.46 -7.59 4.41
N TRP A 39 2.20 -6.88 3.31
CA TRP A 39 0.85 -6.54 2.89
C TRP A 39 -0.06 -7.75 2.78
N ASN A 40 0.37 -8.80 2.10
CA ASN A 40 -0.45 -9.99 1.86
C ASN A 40 -0.56 -10.87 3.11
N VAL A 41 0.49 -10.92 3.94
CA VAL A 41 0.43 -11.59 5.24
C VAL A 41 -0.63 -10.92 6.12
N ALA A 42 -0.61 -9.60 6.23
CA ALA A 42 -1.57 -8.83 7.01
C ALA A 42 -2.99 -8.84 6.40
N LEU A 43 -3.12 -8.75 5.06
CA LEU A 43 -4.42 -8.86 4.39
C LEU A 43 -5.10 -10.20 4.64
N ASN A 44 -4.35 -11.31 4.68
CA ASN A 44 -4.90 -12.61 5.01
C ASN A 44 -5.43 -12.65 6.47
N GLY A 45 -4.70 -12.05 7.41
CA GLY A 45 -5.18 -11.90 8.77
C GLY A 45 -6.41 -10.99 8.88
N PHE A 46 -6.42 -9.87 8.16
CA PHE A 46 -7.59 -8.99 8.03
C PHE A 46 -8.81 -9.76 7.50
N ALA A 47 -8.65 -10.54 6.43
CA ALA A 47 -9.73 -11.32 5.85
C ALA A 47 -10.31 -12.32 6.85
N GLN A 48 -9.46 -13.05 7.58
CA GLN A 48 -9.88 -14.02 8.61
C GLN A 48 -10.61 -13.35 9.77
N ASP A 49 -10.11 -12.22 10.26
CA ASP A 49 -10.75 -11.48 11.35
C ASP A 49 -12.12 -10.94 10.94
N VAL A 50 -12.24 -10.36 9.74
CA VAL A 50 -13.52 -9.86 9.21
C VAL A 50 -14.52 -11.00 9.05
N GLU A 51 -14.15 -12.12 8.44
CA GLU A 51 -15.03 -13.28 8.26
C GLU A 51 -15.52 -13.79 9.62
N LYS A 52 -14.61 -14.01 10.55
CA LYS A 52 -14.92 -14.51 11.91
C LYS A 52 -15.84 -13.56 12.67
N ALA A 53 -15.51 -12.26 12.70
CA ALA A 53 -16.25 -11.28 13.51
C ALA A 53 -17.62 -10.93 12.91
N THR A 54 -17.78 -11.05 11.58
CA THR A 54 -19.08 -10.87 10.92
C THR A 54 -19.89 -12.16 10.84
N GLY A 55 -19.35 -13.30 11.30
CA GLY A 55 -20.01 -14.61 11.18
C GLY A 55 -20.25 -15.02 9.72
N GLY A 56 -19.32 -14.69 8.82
CA GLY A 56 -19.38 -15.01 7.39
C GLY A 56 -20.29 -14.09 6.55
N ARG A 57 -20.85 -13.02 7.12
CA ARG A 57 -21.66 -12.05 6.34
C ARG A 57 -20.81 -11.20 5.42
N VAL A 58 -19.54 -10.94 5.80
CA VAL A 58 -18.54 -10.29 4.93
C VAL A 58 -17.38 -11.25 4.72
N LEU A 59 -17.11 -11.58 3.46
CA LEU A 59 -16.01 -12.43 3.04
C LEU A 59 -15.00 -11.58 2.26
N VAL A 60 -13.72 -11.68 2.61
CA VAL A 60 -12.66 -10.98 1.90
C VAL A 60 -11.78 -12.00 1.16
N LYS A 61 -11.57 -11.80 -0.15
CA LYS A 61 -10.71 -12.63 -1.00
C LYS A 61 -9.55 -11.81 -1.53
N ILE A 62 -8.32 -12.28 -1.30
CA ILE A 62 -7.10 -11.56 -1.66
C ILE A 62 -6.58 -12.07 -3.02
N PHE A 63 -6.20 -11.12 -3.89
CA PHE A 63 -5.66 -11.35 -5.24
C PHE A 63 -4.32 -10.61 -5.37
N PRO A 64 -3.20 -11.24 -4.96
CA PRO A 64 -1.86 -10.65 -5.03
C PRO A 64 -1.28 -10.68 -6.44
N SER A 65 -0.04 -10.21 -6.61
CA SER A 65 0.77 -10.34 -7.83
C SER A 65 0.08 -9.84 -9.09
N SER A 66 -0.65 -8.73 -9.01
CA SER A 66 -1.37 -8.10 -10.13
C SER A 66 -2.45 -9.00 -10.79
N GLN A 67 -3.01 -10.00 -10.07
CA GLN A 67 -4.04 -10.89 -10.62
C GLN A 67 -5.32 -10.15 -11.07
N LEU A 68 -5.61 -8.98 -10.49
CA LEU A 68 -6.72 -8.11 -10.89
C LEU A 68 -6.26 -6.88 -11.71
N GLY A 69 -5.04 -6.89 -12.23
CA GLY A 69 -4.44 -5.80 -12.98
C GLY A 69 -3.37 -5.03 -12.19
N ASN A 70 -2.74 -4.06 -12.85
CA ASN A 70 -1.77 -3.16 -12.23
C ASN A 70 -2.49 -2.09 -11.38
N GLU A 71 -1.74 -1.21 -10.69
CA GLU A 71 -2.33 -0.20 -9.81
C GLU A 71 -3.30 0.75 -10.52
N LYS A 72 -3.01 1.12 -11.77
CA LYS A 72 -3.92 1.95 -12.58
C LYS A 72 -5.22 1.22 -12.89
N ASP A 73 -5.14 -0.05 -13.28
CA ASP A 73 -6.32 -0.89 -13.57
C ASP A 73 -7.19 -1.05 -12.31
N LEU A 74 -6.56 -1.28 -11.16
CA LEU A 74 -7.26 -1.38 -9.87
C LEU A 74 -7.99 -0.07 -9.51
N ILE A 75 -7.32 1.09 -9.66
CA ILE A 75 -7.92 2.39 -9.35
C ILE A 75 -9.08 2.73 -10.29
N GLU A 76 -8.92 2.48 -11.58
CA GLU A 76 -9.99 2.68 -12.56
C GLU A 76 -11.16 1.72 -12.30
N GLY A 77 -10.86 0.45 -12.00
CA GLY A 77 -11.85 -0.56 -11.65
C GLY A 77 -12.63 -0.24 -10.38
N LEU A 78 -11.95 0.25 -9.33
CA LEU A 78 -12.58 0.75 -8.10
C LEU A 78 -13.57 1.88 -8.38
N ARG A 79 -13.19 2.84 -9.21
CA ARG A 79 -14.05 3.96 -9.58
C ARG A 79 -15.27 3.53 -10.39
N MET A 80 -15.10 2.57 -11.29
CA MET A 80 -16.17 2.05 -12.16
C MET A 80 -17.02 0.94 -11.52
N GLY A 81 -16.59 0.40 -10.37
CA GLY A 81 -17.26 -0.71 -9.70
C GLY A 81 -16.99 -2.09 -10.30
N THR A 82 -15.98 -2.23 -11.15
CA THR A 82 -15.54 -3.52 -11.71
C THR A 82 -14.52 -4.24 -10.81
N VAL A 83 -13.92 -3.51 -9.86
CA VAL A 83 -13.06 -4.04 -8.79
C VAL A 83 -13.68 -3.65 -7.45
N ASP A 84 -13.79 -4.61 -6.52
CA ASP A 84 -14.43 -4.41 -5.23
C ASP A 84 -13.54 -3.66 -4.23
N GLY A 85 -12.22 -3.97 -4.20
CA GLY A 85 -11.27 -3.39 -3.26
C GLY A 85 -9.82 -3.52 -3.72
N GLY A 86 -8.95 -2.78 -3.06
CA GLY A 86 -7.51 -2.82 -3.31
C GLY A 86 -6.68 -2.41 -2.09
N LEU A 87 -5.46 -2.94 -2.01
CA LEU A 87 -4.38 -2.37 -1.21
C LEU A 87 -3.36 -1.82 -2.20
N ILE A 88 -3.32 -0.50 -2.36
CA ILE A 88 -2.67 0.19 -3.47
C ILE A 88 -1.78 1.30 -2.92
N GLY A 89 -0.59 1.47 -3.49
CA GLY A 89 0.30 2.58 -3.12
C GLY A 89 -0.41 3.93 -3.20
N GLY A 90 -0.33 4.73 -2.12
CA GLY A 90 -1.11 5.97 -2.00
C GLY A 90 -0.87 6.95 -3.14
N SER A 91 0.38 7.09 -3.56
CA SER A 91 0.75 7.98 -4.67
C SER A 91 0.17 7.59 -6.04
N SER A 92 -0.23 6.34 -6.25
CA SER A 92 -0.84 5.88 -7.49
C SER A 92 -2.22 6.53 -7.72
N PHE A 93 -2.87 6.99 -6.64
CA PHE A 93 -4.12 7.74 -6.69
C PHE A 93 -3.97 9.17 -7.25
N GLN A 94 -2.76 9.64 -7.58
CA GLN A 94 -2.55 10.86 -8.38
C GLN A 94 -3.31 10.82 -9.71
N SER A 95 -3.60 9.63 -10.22
CA SER A 95 -4.47 9.45 -11.39
C SER A 95 -5.91 9.93 -11.17
N LEU A 96 -6.39 9.97 -9.93
CA LEU A 96 -7.71 10.50 -9.55
C LEU A 96 -7.66 11.96 -9.10
N ASP A 97 -6.63 12.32 -8.33
CA ASP A 97 -6.43 13.68 -7.85
C ASP A 97 -4.94 13.93 -7.56
N PRO A 98 -4.32 14.98 -8.12
CA PRO A 98 -2.90 15.29 -7.95
C PRO A 98 -2.46 15.43 -6.47
N LYS A 99 -3.37 15.72 -5.56
CA LYS A 99 -3.07 15.89 -4.12
C LYS A 99 -2.54 14.61 -3.47
N PHE A 100 -2.83 13.43 -4.02
CA PHE A 100 -2.21 12.18 -3.57
C PHE A 100 -0.70 12.11 -3.80
N GLY A 101 -0.16 13.03 -4.59
CA GLY A 101 1.28 13.20 -4.73
C GLY A 101 1.99 13.77 -3.50
N ILE A 102 1.28 14.23 -2.48
CA ILE A 102 1.89 14.89 -1.32
C ILE A 102 2.88 14.00 -0.57
N GLU A 103 2.67 12.69 -0.53
CA GLU A 103 3.61 11.72 0.06
C GLU A 103 4.91 11.58 -0.75
N GLU A 104 4.87 11.96 -2.03
CA GLU A 104 6.02 11.93 -2.94
C GLU A 104 6.98 13.11 -2.76
N LEU A 105 6.63 14.09 -1.92
CA LEU A 105 7.53 15.18 -1.58
C LEU A 105 8.83 14.60 -1.03
N PRO A 106 9.97 14.79 -1.72
CA PRO A 106 11.22 14.13 -1.34
C PRO A 106 11.64 14.56 0.07
N TYR A 107 11.96 13.58 0.92
CA TYR A 107 12.36 13.81 2.30
C TYR A 107 11.35 14.57 3.17
N ALA A 108 10.06 14.47 2.87
CA ALA A 108 9.00 15.11 3.64
C ALA A 108 8.94 14.59 5.10
N PHE A 109 9.21 13.30 5.29
CA PHE A 109 9.21 12.65 6.60
C PHE A 109 10.62 12.17 6.94
N ALA A 110 11.05 12.41 8.18
CA ALA A 110 12.36 11.99 8.66
C ALA A 110 12.34 10.55 9.22
N ASN A 111 11.19 10.07 9.65
CA ASN A 111 10.98 8.74 10.22
C ASN A 111 9.54 8.28 10.05
N HIS A 112 9.29 7.01 10.39
CA HIS A 112 7.96 6.38 10.27
C HIS A 112 6.90 7.08 11.14
N GLU A 113 7.27 7.50 12.37
CA GLU A 113 6.35 8.11 13.32
C GLU A 113 5.78 9.43 12.78
N GLN A 114 6.60 10.26 12.13
CA GLN A 114 6.12 11.47 11.46
C GLN A 114 5.14 11.17 10.34
N ALA A 115 5.45 10.18 9.50
CA ALA A 115 4.55 9.76 8.44
C ALA A 115 3.22 9.21 8.99
N TYR A 116 3.27 8.35 10.01
CA TYR A 116 2.06 7.83 10.65
C TYR A 116 1.22 8.94 11.27
N LYS A 117 1.85 9.89 12.00
CA LYS A 117 1.16 11.06 12.56
C LYS A 117 0.42 11.87 11.50
N ALA A 118 1.01 12.04 10.32
CA ALA A 118 0.37 12.74 9.20
C ALA A 118 -0.82 11.97 8.64
N PHE A 119 -0.61 10.69 8.25
CA PHE A 119 -1.60 9.91 7.52
C PHE A 119 -2.69 9.29 8.42
N ASP A 120 -2.42 9.03 9.69
CA ASP A 120 -3.47 8.66 10.66
C ASP A 120 -4.22 9.88 11.21
N GLY A 121 -3.76 11.09 10.89
CA GLY A 121 -4.34 12.36 11.30
C GLY A 121 -5.06 13.09 10.17
N LYS A 122 -5.10 14.43 10.30
CA LYS A 122 -5.85 15.32 9.41
C LYS A 122 -5.46 15.24 7.94
N LEU A 123 -4.18 14.96 7.63
CA LEU A 123 -3.75 14.79 6.24
C LEU A 123 -4.44 13.59 5.61
N GLY A 124 -4.42 12.44 6.30
CA GLY A 124 -5.07 11.23 5.80
C GLY A 124 -6.59 11.39 5.70
N GLU A 125 -7.24 12.06 6.66
CA GLU A 125 -8.67 12.37 6.61
C GLU A 125 -9.01 13.22 5.37
N ALA A 126 -8.26 14.29 5.12
CA ALA A 126 -8.46 15.16 3.97
C ALA A 126 -8.31 14.41 2.62
N LEU A 127 -7.36 13.48 2.53
CA LEU A 127 -7.18 12.66 1.34
C LEU A 127 -8.28 11.60 1.20
N PHE A 128 -8.77 11.01 2.28
CA PHE A 128 -9.94 10.09 2.24
C PHE A 128 -11.22 10.81 1.82
N ASP A 129 -11.41 12.07 2.20
CA ASP A 129 -12.51 12.89 1.72
C ASP A 129 -12.47 13.09 0.20
N ILE A 130 -11.26 13.25 -0.36
CA ILE A 130 -11.08 13.34 -1.81
C ILE A 130 -11.45 11.99 -2.47
N LEU A 131 -11.00 10.85 -1.94
CA LEU A 131 -11.37 9.52 -2.44
C LEU A 131 -12.86 9.29 -2.43
N GLY A 132 -13.53 9.66 -1.34
CA GLY A 132 -14.98 9.50 -1.18
C GLY A 132 -15.78 10.23 -2.28
N LYS A 133 -15.31 11.41 -2.71
CA LYS A 133 -15.89 12.18 -3.83
C LYS A 133 -15.67 11.51 -5.20
N LYS A 134 -14.67 10.61 -5.30
CA LYS A 134 -14.35 9.87 -6.53
C LYS A 134 -14.95 8.46 -6.57
N GLY A 135 -15.78 8.10 -5.59
CA GLY A 135 -16.46 6.80 -5.52
C GLY A 135 -15.65 5.67 -4.88
N VAL A 136 -14.55 6.00 -4.21
CA VAL A 136 -13.69 5.06 -3.49
C VAL A 136 -13.73 5.37 -1.99
N VAL A 137 -13.89 4.36 -1.15
CA VAL A 137 -13.89 4.49 0.31
C VAL A 137 -12.53 4.01 0.84
N GLY A 138 -11.76 4.92 1.43
CA GLY A 138 -10.56 4.57 2.16
C GLY A 138 -10.92 3.93 3.51
N LEU A 139 -10.33 2.79 3.82
CA LEU A 139 -10.55 2.08 5.08
C LEU A 139 -9.42 2.34 6.09
N SER A 140 -8.19 2.33 5.62
CA SER A 140 -7.01 2.52 6.47
C SER A 140 -5.76 2.87 5.64
N TRP A 141 -4.86 3.66 6.25
CA TRP A 141 -3.54 3.97 5.70
C TRP A 141 -2.51 2.94 6.20
N TRP A 142 -2.04 2.11 5.31
CA TRP A 142 -0.98 1.13 5.55
C TRP A 142 0.37 1.70 5.13
N GLU A 143 1.44 0.98 5.38
CA GLU A 143 2.78 1.40 4.99
C GLU A 143 3.23 0.70 3.71
N ASN A 144 3.88 1.44 2.82
CA ASN A 144 4.72 0.88 1.79
C ASN A 144 6.21 0.96 2.22
N GLY A 145 6.58 2.07 2.83
CA GLY A 145 7.86 2.25 3.51
C GLY A 145 8.77 3.31 2.89
N PHE A 146 9.94 3.50 3.52
CA PHE A 146 11.01 4.31 2.97
C PHE A 146 11.65 3.64 1.76
N ARG A 147 11.84 4.43 0.71
CA ARG A 147 12.33 3.96 -0.59
C ARG A 147 13.82 4.21 -0.75
N HIS A 148 14.50 3.22 -1.33
CA HIS A 148 15.93 3.19 -1.54
C HIS A 148 16.23 2.90 -3.01
N ILE A 149 17.39 3.35 -3.49
CA ILE A 149 17.77 3.18 -4.90
C ILE A 149 18.64 1.93 -5.04
N SER A 150 18.28 1.04 -5.96
CA SER A 150 19.13 -0.08 -6.37
C SER A 150 19.47 0.00 -7.85
N ASN A 151 20.60 -0.60 -8.22
CA ASN A 151 21.04 -0.65 -9.61
C ASN A 151 22.03 -1.79 -9.89
N SER A 152 22.25 -2.08 -11.19
CA SER A 152 23.16 -3.13 -11.66
C SER A 152 24.58 -2.61 -11.97
N LYS A 153 24.86 -1.30 -11.87
CA LYS A 153 26.12 -0.70 -12.37
C LYS A 153 27.13 -0.41 -11.28
N LYS A 154 26.82 0.51 -10.36
CA LYS A 154 27.75 0.98 -9.31
C LYS A 154 26.98 1.51 -8.09
N PRO A 155 27.58 1.57 -6.90
CA PRO A 155 26.97 2.24 -5.76
C PRO A 155 26.61 3.69 -6.07
N ILE A 156 25.43 4.16 -5.59
CA ILE A 156 24.98 5.53 -5.66
C ILE A 156 25.25 6.18 -4.31
N LEU A 157 26.23 7.07 -4.24
CA LEU A 157 26.66 7.74 -3.01
C LEU A 157 26.35 9.24 -3.04
N ALA A 158 26.17 9.83 -4.22
CA ALA A 158 25.84 11.23 -4.44
C ALA A 158 24.89 11.37 -5.66
N PRO A 159 24.17 12.51 -5.82
CA PRO A 159 23.29 12.76 -6.97
C PRO A 159 24.02 12.58 -8.32
N GLU A 160 25.28 12.94 -8.39
CA GLU A 160 26.12 12.83 -9.60
C GLU A 160 26.24 11.38 -10.10
N ASP A 161 26.12 10.40 -9.21
CA ASP A 161 26.14 8.99 -9.56
C ASP A 161 24.89 8.54 -10.31
N LEU A 162 23.81 9.30 -10.23
CA LEU A 162 22.56 9.07 -10.96
C LEU A 162 22.58 9.63 -12.39
N LYS A 163 23.57 10.45 -12.74
CA LYS A 163 23.59 11.14 -14.03
C LYS A 163 23.50 10.19 -15.22
N GLY A 164 22.38 10.32 -15.97
CA GLY A 164 22.11 9.49 -17.15
C GLY A 164 21.75 8.03 -16.86
N LEU A 165 21.64 7.61 -15.59
CA LEU A 165 21.20 6.26 -15.21
C LEU A 165 19.73 6.09 -15.55
N LYS A 166 19.42 5.06 -16.33
CA LYS A 166 18.02 4.70 -16.62
C LYS A 166 17.41 4.07 -15.40
N ILE A 167 16.54 4.81 -14.73
CA ILE A 167 15.88 4.33 -13.51
C ILE A 167 14.39 4.12 -13.73
N ARG A 168 13.90 2.93 -13.41
CA ARG A 168 12.45 2.73 -13.36
C ARG A 168 11.85 3.45 -12.17
N VAL A 169 10.77 4.13 -12.40
CA VAL A 169 9.93 4.74 -11.37
C VAL A 169 8.48 4.26 -11.50
N THR A 170 7.70 4.36 -10.42
CA THR A 170 6.24 4.18 -10.48
C THR A 170 5.66 5.23 -11.42
N PRO A 171 4.65 4.90 -12.26
CA PRO A 171 4.04 5.86 -13.18
C PRO A 171 3.33 7.01 -12.45
N ASN A 172 4.07 7.99 -12.00
CA ASN A 172 3.56 9.27 -11.50
C ASN A 172 4.50 10.42 -11.85
N LYS A 173 3.92 11.60 -12.06
CA LYS A 173 4.65 12.77 -12.56
C LYS A 173 5.68 13.27 -11.55
N MET A 174 5.33 13.32 -10.27
CA MET A 174 6.20 13.90 -9.26
C MET A 174 7.47 13.05 -9.03
N ARG A 175 7.35 11.72 -9.13
CA ARG A 175 8.52 10.84 -9.06
C ARG A 175 9.43 11.01 -10.28
N LEU A 176 8.84 11.16 -11.48
CA LEU A 176 9.60 11.55 -12.68
C LEU A 176 10.37 12.84 -12.46
N ASP A 177 9.72 13.88 -11.95
CA ASP A 177 10.34 15.20 -11.72
C ASP A 177 11.46 15.11 -10.64
N THR A 178 11.25 14.29 -9.60
CA THR A 178 12.26 14.05 -8.54
C THR A 178 13.52 13.44 -9.12
N PHE A 179 13.40 12.37 -9.91
CA PHE A 179 14.57 11.70 -10.48
C PHE A 179 15.21 12.49 -11.63
N ASN A 180 14.45 13.29 -12.35
CA ASN A 180 15.01 14.30 -13.29
C ASN A 180 15.84 15.35 -12.53
N ALA A 181 15.35 15.86 -11.41
CA ALA A 181 16.10 16.83 -10.59
C ALA A 181 17.39 16.21 -10.00
N LEU A 182 17.42 14.90 -9.76
CA LEU A 182 18.60 14.15 -9.36
C LEU A 182 19.55 13.82 -10.54
N GLY A 183 19.20 14.18 -11.78
CA GLY A 183 20.02 13.96 -12.98
C GLY A 183 19.91 12.57 -13.59
N ALA A 184 19.00 11.73 -13.12
CA ALA A 184 18.72 10.41 -13.71
C ALA A 184 17.87 10.54 -14.99
N SER A 185 17.68 9.42 -15.69
CA SER A 185 16.76 9.25 -16.81
C SER A 185 15.59 8.35 -16.37
N PRO A 186 14.54 8.92 -15.71
CA PRO A 186 13.46 8.12 -15.16
C PRO A 186 12.52 7.59 -16.24
N MET A 187 12.11 6.31 -16.10
CA MET A 187 11.19 5.61 -16.99
C MET A 187 9.98 5.08 -16.20
N PRO A 188 8.76 5.52 -16.51
CA PRO A 188 7.57 5.04 -15.83
C PRO A 188 7.18 3.66 -16.37
N ILE A 189 7.35 2.61 -15.56
CA ILE A 189 7.00 1.23 -15.91
C ILE A 189 6.10 0.66 -14.81
N PRO A 190 4.96 -0.01 -15.13
CA PRO A 190 4.12 -0.71 -14.19
C PRO A 190 4.92 -1.72 -13.35
N PHE A 191 4.50 -1.93 -12.08
CA PHE A 191 5.28 -2.77 -11.16
C PHE A 191 5.43 -4.22 -11.66
N GLY A 192 4.37 -4.80 -12.23
CA GLY A 192 4.40 -6.17 -12.75
C GLY A 192 5.41 -6.43 -13.88
N GLU A 193 5.87 -5.36 -14.56
CA GLU A 193 6.87 -5.43 -15.65
C GLU A 193 8.31 -5.17 -15.16
N LEU A 194 8.47 -4.71 -13.90
CA LEU A 194 9.75 -4.20 -13.40
C LEU A 194 10.86 -5.25 -13.41
N TYR A 195 10.60 -6.47 -12.90
CA TYR A 195 11.62 -7.50 -12.83
C TYR A 195 12.19 -7.82 -14.22
N SER A 196 11.30 -8.01 -15.20
CA SER A 196 11.69 -8.29 -16.59
C SER A 196 12.45 -7.13 -17.23
N ALA A 197 12.06 -5.89 -16.96
CA ALA A 197 12.74 -4.70 -17.46
C ALA A 197 14.17 -4.57 -16.89
N LEU A 198 14.37 -4.88 -15.61
CA LEU A 198 15.69 -4.93 -14.98
C LEU A 198 16.53 -6.07 -15.54
N GLN A 199 15.95 -7.27 -15.65
CA GLN A 199 16.66 -8.46 -16.16
C GLN A 199 17.14 -8.29 -17.60
N GLN A 200 16.32 -7.65 -18.44
CA GLN A 200 16.64 -7.39 -19.84
C GLN A 200 17.48 -6.13 -20.05
N GLY A 201 17.80 -5.37 -18.99
CA GLY A 201 18.58 -4.14 -19.09
C GLY A 201 17.84 -2.98 -19.80
N VAL A 202 16.53 -3.01 -19.89
CA VAL A 202 15.70 -1.88 -20.37
C VAL A 202 15.93 -0.68 -19.45
N VAL A 203 16.03 -0.94 -18.15
CA VAL A 203 16.43 0.01 -17.13
C VAL A 203 17.62 -0.56 -16.32
N ASP A 204 18.49 0.33 -15.83
CA ASP A 204 19.66 -0.03 -15.04
C ASP A 204 19.36 -0.08 -13.54
N ALA A 205 18.35 0.67 -13.11
CA ALA A 205 18.03 0.95 -11.72
C ALA A 205 16.51 0.95 -11.45
N GLN A 206 16.20 0.83 -10.18
CA GLN A 206 14.86 1.02 -9.64
C GLN A 206 14.94 1.61 -8.22
N GLU A 207 13.80 1.99 -7.64
CA GLU A 207 13.70 2.46 -6.26
C GLU A 207 12.45 1.85 -5.61
N ASN A 208 12.63 1.25 -4.45
CA ASN A 208 11.58 0.61 -3.65
C ASN A 208 11.99 0.47 -2.18
N PRO A 209 11.04 0.21 -1.28
CA PRO A 209 11.34 -0.22 0.08
C PRO A 209 12.08 -1.57 0.13
N LEU A 210 12.77 -1.83 1.24
CA LEU A 210 13.56 -3.07 1.43
C LEU A 210 12.71 -4.33 1.35
N ALA A 211 11.50 -4.31 1.93
CA ALA A 211 10.58 -5.44 1.89
C ALA A 211 10.19 -5.81 0.44
N ILE A 212 9.93 -4.82 -0.40
CA ILE A 212 9.64 -5.03 -1.83
C ILE A 212 10.89 -5.52 -2.57
N PHE A 213 12.05 -4.91 -2.32
CA PHE A 213 13.31 -5.32 -2.95
C PHE A 213 13.60 -6.81 -2.67
N PHE A 214 13.41 -7.23 -1.42
CA PHE A 214 13.70 -8.60 -1.00
C PHE A 214 12.66 -9.61 -1.51
N SER A 215 11.36 -9.36 -1.27
CA SER A 215 10.28 -10.31 -1.61
C SER A 215 10.09 -10.52 -3.11
N ASN A 216 10.50 -9.54 -3.95
CA ASN A 216 10.41 -9.65 -5.40
C ASN A 216 11.72 -10.12 -6.06
N GLY A 217 12.71 -10.57 -5.29
CA GLY A 217 13.94 -11.16 -5.82
C GLY A 217 14.84 -10.18 -6.57
N PHE A 218 14.72 -8.86 -6.34
CA PHE A 218 15.51 -7.87 -7.09
C PHE A 218 17.02 -8.00 -6.85
N SER A 219 17.47 -8.66 -5.77
CA SER A 219 18.86 -9.03 -5.54
C SER A 219 19.49 -9.89 -6.66
N GLU A 220 18.66 -10.58 -7.45
CA GLU A 220 19.15 -11.39 -8.57
C GLU A 220 19.62 -10.50 -9.74
N VAL A 221 18.94 -9.37 -9.95
CA VAL A 221 19.13 -8.47 -11.10
C VAL A 221 19.73 -7.11 -10.71
N GLN A 222 19.87 -6.81 -9.40
CA GLN A 222 20.39 -5.55 -8.86
C GLN A 222 21.51 -5.86 -7.85
N LYS A 223 22.73 -5.37 -8.11
CA LYS A 223 23.91 -5.71 -7.29
C LYS A 223 24.33 -4.63 -6.31
N ASN A 224 23.76 -3.44 -6.43
CA ASN A 224 24.03 -2.31 -5.54
C ASN A 224 22.71 -1.78 -4.98
N LEU A 225 22.67 -1.51 -3.68
CA LEU A 225 21.54 -0.91 -2.98
C LEU A 225 22.05 0.24 -2.11
N SER A 226 21.61 1.45 -2.40
CA SER A 226 21.95 2.67 -1.69
C SER A 226 20.77 3.10 -0.81
N LEU A 227 20.98 3.13 0.52
CA LEU A 227 19.95 3.46 1.50
C LEU A 227 19.71 4.98 1.54
N THR A 228 19.00 5.47 0.54
CA THR A 228 18.77 6.92 0.33
C THR A 228 17.60 7.46 1.11
N SER A 229 16.63 6.65 1.51
CA SER A 229 15.39 7.06 2.21
C SER A 229 14.77 8.33 1.61
N HIS A 230 14.78 8.44 0.29
CA HIS A 230 14.48 9.69 -0.42
C HIS A 230 12.98 10.04 -0.42
N ILE A 231 12.10 9.05 -0.26
CA ILE A 231 10.65 9.20 -0.16
C ILE A 231 10.14 8.14 0.81
N TRP A 232 9.18 8.50 1.67
CA TRP A 232 8.33 7.54 2.37
C TRP A 232 6.99 7.46 1.63
N THR A 233 6.44 6.27 1.47
CA THR A 233 5.17 6.07 0.79
C THR A 233 4.21 5.24 1.61
N SER A 234 2.93 5.58 1.50
CA SER A 234 1.82 4.86 2.11
C SER A 234 1.27 3.77 1.18
N ALA A 235 0.34 3.01 1.73
CA ALA A 235 -0.62 2.22 0.97
C ALA A 235 -2.03 2.47 1.49
N ILE A 236 -3.02 2.44 0.61
CA ILE A 236 -4.42 2.63 0.97
C ILE A 236 -5.15 1.30 0.82
N LEU A 237 -5.65 0.79 1.95
CA LEU A 237 -6.69 -0.24 1.91
C LEU A 237 -8.01 0.46 1.63
N CYS A 238 -8.64 0.15 0.50
CA CYS A 238 -9.83 0.83 0.04
C CYS A 238 -10.81 -0.12 -0.67
N VAL A 239 -12.05 0.32 -0.79
CA VAL A 239 -13.12 -0.41 -1.47
C VAL A 239 -13.96 0.52 -2.35
N ASN A 240 -14.61 -0.05 -3.35
CA ASN A 240 -15.61 0.66 -4.15
C ASN A 240 -16.81 1.06 -3.27
N LYS A 241 -17.34 2.26 -3.49
CA LYS A 241 -18.44 2.83 -2.70
C LYS A 241 -19.73 2.00 -2.76
N ASP A 242 -20.02 1.35 -3.88
CA ASP A 242 -21.27 0.60 -4.02
C ASP A 242 -21.20 -0.79 -3.38
N ILE A 243 -20.03 -1.44 -3.39
CA ILE A 243 -19.81 -2.65 -2.58
C ILE A 243 -19.86 -2.30 -1.08
N TRP A 244 -19.27 -1.17 -0.67
CA TRP A 244 -19.33 -0.70 0.71
C TRP A 244 -20.73 -0.50 1.23
N LYS A 245 -21.65 0.04 0.41
CA LYS A 245 -23.05 0.23 0.76
C LYS A 245 -23.83 -1.07 1.01
N LYS A 246 -23.37 -2.20 0.45
CA LYS A 246 -23.99 -3.52 0.66
C LYS A 246 -23.67 -4.11 2.02
N ILE A 247 -22.60 -3.64 2.69
CA ILE A 247 -22.20 -4.07 4.02
C ILE A 247 -23.03 -3.31 5.05
N SER A 248 -23.57 -4.00 6.05
CA SER A 248 -24.36 -3.37 7.14
C SER A 248 -23.48 -2.41 7.96
N ASP A 249 -24.09 -1.41 8.60
CA ASP A 249 -23.34 -0.45 9.44
C ASP A 249 -22.60 -1.14 10.59
N ALA A 250 -23.19 -2.19 11.18
CA ALA A 250 -22.54 -2.99 12.20
C ALA A 250 -21.30 -3.72 11.65
N ASP A 251 -21.41 -4.32 10.46
CA ASP A 251 -20.29 -5.04 9.84
C ASP A 251 -19.25 -4.07 9.29
N ARG A 252 -19.64 -2.87 8.80
CA ARG A 252 -18.68 -1.80 8.44
C ARG A 252 -17.79 -1.41 9.60
N LYS A 253 -18.34 -1.32 10.81
CA LYS A 253 -17.57 -1.03 12.01
C LYS A 253 -16.51 -2.13 12.25
N VAL A 254 -16.90 -3.39 12.15
CA VAL A 254 -15.98 -4.54 12.26
C VAL A 254 -14.87 -4.47 11.21
N VAL A 255 -15.21 -4.18 9.95
CA VAL A 255 -14.24 -4.03 8.85
C VAL A 255 -13.24 -2.92 9.16
N LEU A 256 -13.70 -1.74 9.61
CA LEU A 256 -12.80 -0.62 9.93
C LEU A 256 -11.90 -0.91 11.14
N GLU A 257 -12.43 -1.53 12.20
CA GLU A 257 -11.63 -1.95 13.36
C GLU A 257 -10.57 -3.00 12.98
N SER A 258 -10.94 -3.98 12.16
CA SER A 258 -9.98 -4.97 11.63
C SER A 258 -8.94 -4.34 10.72
N ALA A 259 -9.34 -3.39 9.86
CA ALA A 259 -8.41 -2.67 8.97
C ALA A 259 -7.37 -1.86 9.76
N ALA A 260 -7.79 -1.19 10.85
CA ALA A 260 -6.89 -0.47 11.74
C ALA A 260 -5.94 -1.42 12.51
N LYS A 261 -6.46 -2.52 13.05
CA LYS A 261 -5.65 -3.54 13.73
C LYS A 261 -4.56 -4.09 12.80
N TRP A 262 -4.93 -4.49 11.59
CA TRP A 262 -4.00 -5.12 10.66
C TRP A 262 -3.06 -4.13 9.98
N ARG A 263 -3.40 -2.84 9.90
CA ARG A 263 -2.47 -1.76 9.63
C ARG A 263 -1.33 -1.74 10.66
N ASP A 264 -1.68 -1.79 11.94
CA ASP A 264 -0.68 -1.70 13.00
C ASP A 264 0.24 -2.94 13.02
N GLU A 265 -0.31 -4.13 12.75
CA GLU A 265 0.48 -5.35 12.61
C GLU A 265 1.38 -5.32 11.35
N GLU A 266 0.88 -4.84 10.23
CA GLU A 266 1.66 -4.66 8.98
C GLU A 266 2.82 -3.71 9.19
N ARG A 267 2.59 -2.54 9.79
CA ARG A 267 3.63 -1.57 10.14
C ARG A 267 4.71 -2.17 11.04
N LYS A 268 4.32 -3.00 12.02
CA LYS A 268 5.29 -3.74 12.84
C LYS A 268 6.13 -4.69 12.02
N MET A 269 5.52 -5.43 11.08
CA MET A 269 6.24 -6.35 10.19
C MET A 269 7.25 -5.60 9.32
N ILE A 270 6.87 -4.47 8.71
CA ILE A 270 7.77 -3.64 7.90
C ILE A 270 8.94 -3.14 8.75
N ARG A 271 8.67 -2.51 9.90
CA ARG A 271 9.71 -1.94 10.76
C ARG A 271 10.66 -2.97 11.36
N ALA A 272 10.12 -4.11 11.84
CA ALA A 272 10.94 -5.16 12.42
C ALA A 272 11.88 -5.82 11.40
N SER A 273 11.57 -5.68 10.11
CA SER A 273 12.33 -6.35 9.05
C SER A 273 13.48 -5.52 8.49
N ASP A 274 13.50 -4.19 8.64
CA ASP A 274 14.42 -3.34 7.89
C ASP A 274 15.90 -3.69 8.15
N ASP A 275 16.36 -3.76 9.40
CA ASP A 275 17.75 -4.13 9.73
C ASP A 275 18.06 -5.58 9.33
N GLU A 276 17.11 -6.49 9.58
CA GLU A 276 17.23 -7.91 9.22
C GLU A 276 17.29 -8.09 7.69
N LEU A 277 16.49 -7.34 6.95
CA LEU A 277 16.49 -7.37 5.49
C LEU A 277 17.78 -6.84 4.89
N VAL A 278 18.39 -5.80 5.48
CA VAL A 278 19.72 -5.33 5.05
C VAL A 278 20.74 -6.46 5.17
N ALA A 279 20.73 -7.21 6.28
CA ALA A 279 21.64 -8.36 6.44
C ALA A 279 21.36 -9.45 5.40
N LYS A 280 20.12 -9.88 5.24
CA LYS A 280 19.70 -10.89 4.25
C LYS A 280 20.01 -10.48 2.80
N ILE A 281 19.86 -9.20 2.47
CA ILE A 281 20.18 -8.65 1.14
C ILE A 281 21.69 -8.72 0.89
N ARG A 282 22.53 -8.41 1.90
CA ARG A 282 23.97 -8.57 1.81
C ARG A 282 24.39 -10.03 1.63
N GLU A 283 23.76 -10.96 2.33
CA GLU A 283 24.01 -12.40 2.16
C GLU A 283 23.71 -12.90 0.74
N LYS A 284 22.80 -12.23 0.02
CA LYS A 284 22.54 -12.48 -1.42
C LYS A 284 23.58 -11.84 -2.35
N GLY A 285 24.65 -11.25 -1.81
CA GLY A 285 25.76 -10.67 -2.58
C GLY A 285 25.48 -9.26 -3.13
N VAL A 286 24.55 -8.54 -2.54
CA VAL A 286 24.26 -7.12 -2.88
C VAL A 286 25.15 -6.21 -2.05
N ASP A 287 25.82 -5.24 -2.69
CA ASP A 287 26.57 -4.18 -2.02
C ASP A 287 25.58 -3.13 -1.45
N VAL A 288 25.33 -3.19 -0.15
CA VAL A 288 24.41 -2.29 0.54
C VAL A 288 25.17 -1.16 1.22
N ARG A 289 24.91 0.09 0.81
CA ARG A 289 25.59 1.29 1.30
C ARG A 289 24.63 2.24 2.00
N THR A 290 25.05 2.74 3.17
CA THR A 290 24.42 3.92 3.80
C THR A 290 24.91 5.17 3.07
N VAL A 291 24.03 6.15 2.87
CA VAL A 291 24.30 7.33 2.05
C VAL A 291 24.12 8.60 2.90
N ASP A 292 25.04 9.56 2.76
CA ASP A 292 24.80 10.93 3.22
C ASP A 292 23.78 11.61 2.28
N THR A 293 22.61 11.89 2.81
CA THR A 293 21.49 12.45 2.01
C THR A 293 21.53 13.97 1.83
N THR A 294 22.54 14.66 2.38
CA THR A 294 22.62 16.13 2.36
C THR A 294 22.57 16.70 0.92
N ALA A 295 23.40 16.14 0.02
CA ALA A 295 23.44 16.57 -1.37
C ALA A 295 22.15 16.20 -2.12
N PHE A 296 21.58 15.04 -1.85
CA PHE A 296 20.28 14.62 -2.44
C PHE A 296 19.15 15.56 -2.03
N ARG A 297 19.04 15.91 -0.74
CA ARG A 297 18.06 16.88 -0.23
C ARG A 297 18.21 18.24 -0.91
N ALA A 298 19.44 18.70 -1.13
CA ALA A 298 19.70 19.96 -1.80
C ALA A 298 19.23 19.93 -3.26
N ALA A 299 19.51 18.85 -3.98
CA ALA A 299 19.17 18.69 -5.40
C ALA A 299 17.66 18.69 -5.69
N VAL A 300 16.83 18.20 -4.74
CA VAL A 300 15.39 18.06 -4.93
C VAL A 300 14.54 19.21 -4.38
N LYS A 301 15.15 20.27 -3.85
CA LYS A 301 14.39 21.45 -3.33
C LYS A 301 13.47 22.09 -4.38
N SER A 302 13.87 22.09 -5.65
CA SER A 302 13.06 22.62 -6.74
C SER A 302 11.75 21.86 -6.92
N VAL A 303 11.70 20.57 -6.58
CA VAL A 303 10.49 19.74 -6.67
C VAL A 303 9.44 20.24 -5.67
N TRP A 304 9.82 20.51 -4.43
CA TRP A 304 8.92 21.08 -3.41
C TRP A 304 8.24 22.35 -3.95
N LYS A 305 9.04 23.31 -4.43
CA LYS A 305 8.53 24.57 -4.97
C LYS A 305 7.58 24.39 -6.16
N ALA A 306 7.87 23.44 -7.04
CA ALA A 306 7.04 23.18 -8.24
C ALA A 306 5.65 22.65 -7.89
N TYR A 307 5.49 22.01 -6.71
CA TYR A 307 4.23 21.40 -6.30
C TYR A 307 3.46 22.16 -5.20
N GLU A 308 4.00 23.28 -4.68
CA GLU A 308 3.32 24.10 -3.67
C GLU A 308 1.89 24.49 -4.09
N SER A 309 1.67 24.90 -5.32
CA SER A 309 0.35 25.29 -5.82
C SER A 309 -0.60 24.11 -6.02
N VAL A 310 -0.08 22.90 -6.23
CA VAL A 310 -0.88 21.67 -6.40
C VAL A 310 -1.47 21.23 -5.07
N PHE A 311 -0.67 21.25 -4.01
CA PHE A 311 -1.10 20.81 -2.69
C PHE A 311 -1.85 21.90 -1.93
N GLY A 312 -1.44 23.16 -2.12
CA GLY A 312 -1.93 24.31 -1.36
C GLY A 312 -1.35 24.33 0.06
N LYS A 313 -1.46 25.51 0.68
CA LYS A 313 -0.87 25.74 2.00
C LYS A 313 -1.43 24.78 3.06
N ASP A 314 -2.73 24.51 3.04
CA ASP A 314 -3.40 23.72 4.08
C ASP A 314 -2.83 22.29 4.18
N LEU A 315 -2.61 21.60 3.05
CA LEU A 315 -2.04 20.26 3.06
C LEU A 315 -0.55 20.26 3.39
N LEU A 316 0.19 21.28 2.91
CA LEU A 316 1.62 21.41 3.22
C LEU A 316 1.85 21.69 4.72
N ASP A 317 1.04 22.55 5.33
CA ASP A 317 1.08 22.79 6.78
C ASP A 317 0.88 21.48 7.58
N LEU A 318 -0.02 20.59 7.13
CA LEU A 318 -0.23 19.30 7.79
C LEU A 318 0.99 18.35 7.69
N VAL A 319 1.72 18.40 6.56
CA VAL A 319 2.99 17.66 6.44
C VAL A 319 4.05 18.24 7.39
N GLU A 320 4.17 19.57 7.46
CA GLU A 320 5.13 20.23 8.35
C GLU A 320 4.80 20.03 9.83
N GLU A 321 3.51 20.04 10.21
CA GLU A 321 3.05 19.78 11.59
C GLU A 321 3.40 18.36 12.05
N ALA A 322 3.39 17.40 11.16
CA ALA A 322 3.78 16.03 11.48
C ALA A 322 5.28 15.91 11.77
N GLY A 323 6.11 16.82 11.22
CA GLY A 323 7.54 16.90 11.44
C GLY A 323 7.96 17.50 12.79
N LYS A 324 7.01 18.14 13.48
CA LYS A 324 7.21 18.73 14.83
C LYS A 324 6.87 17.72 15.92
#